data_87d72f5f5814852df5012827bebac82f
#
_entry.id   87d72f5f5814852df5012827bebac82f
#
_cell.length_a   1.000
_cell.length_b   1.000
_cell.length_c   1.000
_cell.angle_alpha   90.00
_cell.angle_beta   90.00
_cell.angle_gamma   90.00
#
_symmetry.space_group_name_H-M   'P 1'
#
loop_
_entity.id
_entity.type
_entity.pdbx_description
1 polymer ?
#
loop_
_entity_poly.entity_id
_entity_poly.type
_entity_poly.pdbx_seq_one_letter_code
_entity_poly.pdbx_strand_id
1 'polypeptide(L)'
;VKMEGMLIAYHGAGATFLPETPKYATRNAVDYSESGGGKVLVDNFTNAFGEIFDNSIHKITNIIEEGKVKIGGIDFVIKQTAEAFDVEIPEINAVYTHMLGHDCHSIVAGKGHADAIIAELRSYIEKGYGLILTSHYTPEDLKDAQTKIDYLDNLKKIASECVDADSFKAEVHKQYPAYSGQNYLDMTAGFFFA
;
A
#
# COMPACT_ATOMS: atom_id res chain seq x y z
N VAL A 1 -9.42 21.69 15.71
CA VAL A 1 -9.47 21.74 14.24
C VAL A 1 -10.60 20.82 13.78
N LYS A 2 -11.50 21.32 12.92
CA LYS A 2 -12.57 20.51 12.33
C LYS A 2 -11.97 19.75 11.15
N MET A 3 -12.20 18.43 11.09
CA MET A 3 -11.83 17.62 9.95
C MET A 3 -12.88 17.77 8.85
N GLU A 4 -12.47 18.25 7.68
CA GLU A 4 -13.39 18.49 6.55
C GLU A 4 -13.62 17.23 5.70
N GLY A 5 -12.75 16.21 5.81
CA GLY A 5 -12.90 14.94 5.12
C GLY A 5 -11.84 13.94 5.48
N MET A 6 -12.10 12.68 5.15
CA MET A 6 -11.18 11.55 5.30
C MET A 6 -11.22 10.71 4.02
N LEU A 7 -10.10 10.54 3.36
CA LEU A 7 -9.96 9.63 2.23
C LEU A 7 -9.69 8.21 2.77
N ILE A 8 -10.52 7.25 2.37
CA ILE A 8 -10.42 5.85 2.76
C ILE A 8 -10.00 5.05 1.54
N ALA A 9 -8.71 4.80 1.42
CA ALA A 9 -8.14 4.14 0.24
C ALA A 9 -8.26 2.61 0.32
N TYR A 10 -7.54 1.97 1.21
CA TYR A 10 -7.47 0.50 1.29
C TYR A 10 -8.23 -0.04 2.50
N HIS A 11 -7.72 0.17 3.70
CA HIS A 11 -8.43 -0.18 4.92
C HIS A 11 -8.68 1.07 5.72
N GLY A 12 -9.87 1.20 6.23
CA GLY A 12 -10.24 2.35 7.04
C GLY A 12 -9.97 2.16 8.54
N ALA A 13 -8.90 1.45 8.92
CA ALA A 13 -8.57 1.25 10.32
C ALA A 13 -8.49 2.59 11.08
N GLY A 14 -9.24 2.71 12.16
CA GLY A 14 -9.35 3.97 12.92
C GLY A 14 -10.32 5.01 12.36
N ALA A 15 -10.94 4.81 11.20
CA ALA A 15 -11.91 5.76 10.64
C ALA A 15 -13.18 5.91 11.50
N THR A 16 -13.49 4.91 12.32
CA THR A 16 -14.60 4.92 13.27
C THR A 16 -14.38 5.86 14.44
N PHE A 17 -13.14 6.21 14.76
CA PHE A 17 -12.83 7.20 15.82
C PHE A 17 -13.25 8.64 15.46
N LEU A 18 -13.55 8.89 14.18
CA LEU A 18 -14.02 10.17 13.68
C LEU A 18 -15.37 9.98 12.96
N PRO A 19 -16.43 9.62 13.69
CA PRO A 19 -17.71 9.21 13.11
C PRO A 19 -18.37 10.32 12.29
N GLU A 20 -18.26 11.57 12.73
CA GLU A 20 -18.90 12.73 12.09
C GLU A 20 -18.11 13.29 10.90
N THR A 21 -16.87 12.84 10.66
CA THR A 21 -16.06 13.30 9.53
C THR A 21 -16.57 12.67 8.24
N PRO A 22 -16.86 13.46 7.19
CA PRO A 22 -17.24 12.92 5.88
C PRO A 22 -16.15 11.98 5.34
N LYS A 23 -16.55 10.80 4.90
CA LYS A 23 -15.64 9.76 4.38
C LYS A 23 -15.83 9.61 2.89
N TYR A 24 -14.70 9.63 2.18
CA TYR A 24 -14.61 9.59 0.72
C TYR A 24 -13.86 8.33 0.29
N ALA A 25 -14.42 7.57 -0.64
CA ALA A 25 -13.77 6.41 -1.22
C ALA A 25 -14.19 6.20 -2.68
N THR A 26 -13.38 5.53 -3.46
CA THR A 26 -13.79 5.02 -4.77
C THR A 26 -14.69 3.79 -4.62
N ARG A 27 -15.43 3.44 -5.67
CA ARG A 27 -16.25 2.21 -5.65
C ARG A 27 -15.40 0.97 -5.39
N ASN A 28 -14.22 0.87 -6.03
CA ASN A 28 -13.29 -0.24 -5.82
C ASN A 28 -12.87 -0.37 -4.35
N ALA A 29 -12.55 0.74 -3.67
CA ALA A 29 -12.16 0.71 -2.26
C ALA A 29 -13.32 0.26 -1.36
N VAL A 30 -14.56 0.64 -1.68
CA VAL A 30 -15.74 0.15 -0.96
C VAL A 30 -15.90 -1.35 -1.17
N ASP A 31 -15.87 -1.82 -2.41
CA ASP A 31 -16.04 -3.24 -2.76
C ASP A 31 -14.92 -4.10 -2.13
N TYR A 32 -13.67 -3.60 -2.14
CA TYR A 32 -12.54 -4.24 -1.46
C TYR A 32 -12.79 -4.42 0.04
N SER A 33 -13.29 -3.36 0.71
CA SER A 33 -13.52 -3.36 2.16
C SER A 33 -14.74 -4.18 2.57
N GLU A 34 -15.80 -4.20 1.76
CA GLU A 34 -17.07 -4.83 2.12
C GLU A 34 -17.20 -6.29 1.70
N SER A 35 -16.52 -6.69 0.61
CA SER A 35 -16.65 -8.04 0.01
C SER A 35 -15.36 -8.61 -0.57
N GLY A 36 -14.31 -7.80 -0.69
CA GLY A 36 -13.01 -8.20 -1.24
C GLY A 36 -11.97 -8.59 -0.20
N GLY A 37 -10.70 -8.42 -0.54
CA GLY A 37 -9.55 -8.79 0.31
C GLY A 37 -9.52 -8.07 1.65
N GLY A 38 -10.01 -6.83 1.72
CA GLY A 38 -10.12 -6.06 2.96
C GLY A 38 -11.09 -6.72 3.95
N LYS A 39 -12.23 -7.22 3.46
CA LYS A 39 -13.18 -7.97 4.29
C LYS A 39 -12.56 -9.26 4.84
N VAL A 40 -11.87 -10.02 4.00
CA VAL A 40 -11.18 -11.26 4.42
C VAL A 40 -10.14 -10.96 5.50
N LEU A 41 -9.39 -9.86 5.37
CA LEU A 41 -8.42 -9.44 6.37
C LEU A 41 -9.07 -9.10 7.71
N VAL A 42 -10.16 -8.34 7.70
CA VAL A 42 -10.95 -8.00 8.91
C VAL A 42 -11.49 -9.26 9.58
N ASP A 43 -12.02 -10.21 8.81
CA ASP A 43 -12.54 -11.48 9.36
C ASP A 43 -11.42 -12.31 10.00
N ASN A 44 -10.25 -12.38 9.37
CA ASN A 44 -9.09 -13.08 9.92
C ASN A 44 -8.60 -12.45 11.23
N PHE A 45 -8.55 -11.12 11.32
CA PHE A 45 -8.16 -10.43 12.55
C PHE A 45 -9.25 -10.57 13.64
N THR A 46 -10.51 -10.52 13.27
CA THR A 46 -11.63 -10.79 14.20
C THR A 46 -11.51 -12.19 14.80
N ASN A 47 -11.21 -13.20 13.98
CA ASN A 47 -11.02 -14.56 14.44
C ASN A 47 -9.76 -14.73 15.32
N ALA A 48 -8.67 -14.02 14.99
CA ALA A 48 -7.42 -14.13 15.72
C ALA A 48 -7.42 -13.37 17.06
N PHE A 49 -8.06 -12.21 17.11
CA PHE A 49 -7.97 -11.28 18.24
C PHE A 49 -9.30 -11.11 19.02
N GLY A 50 -10.41 -11.62 18.50
CA GLY A 50 -11.71 -11.57 19.19
C GLY A 50 -12.16 -10.13 19.47
N GLU A 51 -12.71 -9.93 20.68
CA GLU A 51 -13.30 -8.65 21.10
C GLU A 51 -12.30 -7.48 21.25
N ILE A 52 -11.00 -7.75 21.26
CA ILE A 52 -9.99 -6.68 21.33
C ILE A 52 -9.74 -6.02 19.97
N PHE A 53 -10.20 -6.62 18.88
CA PHE A 53 -10.11 -6.04 17.54
C PHE A 53 -11.41 -5.31 17.18
N ASP A 54 -11.30 -4.01 16.87
CA ASP A 54 -12.42 -3.24 16.34
C ASP A 54 -12.68 -3.61 14.87
N ASN A 55 -13.67 -4.46 14.66
CA ASN A 55 -14.12 -4.90 13.33
C ASN A 55 -15.27 -4.07 12.78
N SER A 56 -15.57 -2.92 13.37
CA SER A 56 -16.64 -2.05 12.91
C SER A 56 -16.34 -1.49 11.52
N ILE A 57 -17.38 -1.48 10.68
CA ILE A 57 -17.30 -0.96 9.32
C ILE A 57 -17.67 0.52 9.34
N HIS A 58 -16.74 1.37 8.88
CA HIS A 58 -17.00 2.78 8.71
C HIS A 58 -17.85 3.05 7.47
N LYS A 59 -18.91 3.84 7.64
CA LYS A 59 -19.80 4.18 6.53
C LYS A 59 -19.13 5.20 5.61
N ILE A 60 -18.94 4.84 4.34
CA ILE A 60 -18.57 5.79 3.29
C ILE A 60 -19.75 6.69 2.98
N THR A 61 -19.54 8.00 3.05
CA THR A 61 -20.59 9.01 2.83
C THR A 61 -20.52 9.61 1.45
N ASN A 62 -19.36 9.56 0.79
CA ASN A 62 -19.16 10.14 -0.54
C ASN A 62 -18.37 9.17 -1.42
N ILE A 63 -18.94 8.80 -2.56
CA ILE A 63 -18.21 8.07 -3.60
C ILE A 63 -17.54 9.09 -4.50
N ILE A 64 -16.24 8.88 -4.73
CA ILE A 64 -15.41 9.68 -5.62
C ILE A 64 -14.92 8.84 -6.79
N GLU A 65 -14.62 9.52 -7.89
CA GLU A 65 -14.12 8.89 -9.11
C GLU A 65 -12.63 9.21 -9.29
N GLU A 66 -11.97 8.49 -10.21
CA GLU A 66 -10.61 8.82 -10.64
C GLU A 66 -10.54 10.26 -11.17
N GLY A 67 -9.43 10.95 -10.90
CA GLY A 67 -9.19 12.32 -11.31
C GLY A 67 -9.22 13.31 -10.15
N LYS A 68 -9.51 14.57 -10.43
CA LYS A 68 -9.44 15.64 -9.43
C LYS A 68 -10.67 15.67 -8.54
N VAL A 69 -10.42 15.77 -7.23
CA VAL A 69 -11.45 16.01 -6.20
C VAL A 69 -10.98 17.11 -5.25
N LYS A 70 -11.88 17.97 -4.81
CA LYS A 70 -11.60 19.03 -3.83
C LYS A 70 -12.28 18.69 -2.51
N ILE A 71 -11.50 18.58 -1.43
CA ILE A 71 -11.99 18.29 -0.08
C ILE A 71 -11.36 19.30 0.89
N GLY A 72 -12.17 19.99 1.67
CA GLY A 72 -11.67 20.98 2.63
C GLY A 72 -10.85 22.13 2.00
N GLY A 73 -11.08 22.43 0.73
CA GLY A 73 -10.34 23.45 -0.02
C GLY A 73 -9.05 22.97 -0.67
N ILE A 74 -8.59 21.74 -0.38
CA ILE A 74 -7.38 21.13 -0.95
C ILE A 74 -7.74 20.30 -2.17
N ASP A 75 -6.94 20.40 -3.24
CA ASP A 75 -7.06 19.58 -4.43
C ASP A 75 -6.29 18.25 -4.27
N PHE A 76 -7.00 17.15 -4.51
CA PHE A 76 -6.44 15.81 -4.59
C PHE A 76 -6.60 15.26 -6.00
N VAL A 77 -5.66 14.44 -6.45
CA VAL A 77 -5.79 13.68 -7.70
C VAL A 77 -5.84 12.20 -7.36
N ILE A 78 -6.99 11.60 -7.57
CA ILE A 78 -7.25 10.18 -7.29
C ILE A 78 -6.74 9.34 -8.46
N LYS A 79 -5.91 8.37 -8.17
CA LYS A 79 -5.40 7.36 -9.11
C LYS A 79 -5.95 6.01 -8.72
N GLN A 80 -6.94 5.53 -9.47
CA GLN A 80 -7.60 4.26 -9.16
C GLN A 80 -6.64 3.08 -9.38
N THR A 81 -6.58 2.18 -8.41
CA THR A 81 -5.89 0.89 -8.50
C THR A 81 -6.91 -0.24 -8.65
N ALA A 82 -6.45 -1.48 -8.80
CA ALA A 82 -7.35 -2.63 -8.89
C ALA A 82 -8.23 -2.81 -7.63
N GLU A 83 -7.69 -2.48 -6.46
CA GLU A 83 -8.33 -2.70 -5.16
C GLU A 83 -8.82 -1.43 -4.49
N ALA A 84 -8.21 -0.27 -4.81
CA ALA A 84 -8.48 0.98 -4.12
C ALA A 84 -8.04 2.20 -4.92
N PHE A 85 -7.21 3.08 -4.35
CA PHE A 85 -6.65 4.24 -5.04
C PHE A 85 -5.42 4.80 -4.32
N ASP A 86 -4.53 5.41 -5.09
CA ASP A 86 -3.49 6.31 -4.61
C ASP A 86 -3.92 7.77 -4.74
N VAL A 87 -3.20 8.67 -4.08
CA VAL A 87 -3.58 10.09 -4.03
C VAL A 87 -2.39 11.00 -4.26
N GLU A 88 -2.44 11.83 -5.31
CA GLU A 88 -1.51 12.95 -5.47
C GLU A 88 -2.07 14.16 -4.71
N ILE A 89 -1.21 14.92 -4.03
CA ILE A 89 -1.53 16.14 -3.28
C ILE A 89 -0.65 17.28 -3.82
N PRO A 90 -1.09 17.95 -4.90
CA PRO A 90 -0.24 18.91 -5.63
C PRO A 90 0.25 20.09 -4.80
N GLU A 91 -0.57 20.60 -3.87
CA GLU A 91 -0.22 21.76 -3.06
C GLU A 91 1.03 21.57 -2.20
N ILE A 92 1.32 20.34 -1.81
CA ILE A 92 2.50 20.00 -0.99
C ILE A 92 3.49 19.11 -1.73
N ASN A 93 3.30 18.93 -3.04
CA ASN A 93 4.12 18.05 -3.89
C ASN A 93 4.31 16.65 -3.30
N ALA A 94 3.21 16.04 -2.85
CA ALA A 94 3.20 14.73 -2.22
C ALA A 94 2.36 13.73 -3.00
N VAL A 95 2.68 12.44 -2.80
CA VAL A 95 1.84 11.31 -3.20
C VAL A 95 1.61 10.40 -2.00
N TYR A 96 0.40 9.85 -1.89
CA TYR A 96 0.08 8.76 -0.98
C TYR A 96 -0.06 7.48 -1.79
N THR A 97 0.64 6.44 -1.36
CA THR A 97 0.49 5.06 -1.83
C THR A 97 0.34 4.12 -0.64
N HIS A 98 -0.18 2.90 -0.84
CA HIS A 98 -0.51 2.03 0.29
C HIS A 98 0.75 1.48 0.98
N MET A 99 1.66 0.91 0.22
CA MET A 99 2.83 0.25 0.75
C MET A 99 4.11 0.63 0.01
N LEU A 100 4.99 1.34 0.70
CA LEU A 100 6.39 1.46 0.34
C LEU A 100 7.20 0.88 1.51
N GLY A 101 8.25 1.43 1.99
CA GLY A 101 9.15 0.91 3.02
C GLY A 101 10.44 0.46 2.36
N HIS A 102 11.41 1.39 2.24
CA HIS A 102 12.63 1.17 1.49
C HIS A 102 13.52 0.06 2.07
N ASP A 103 13.45 -0.17 3.39
CA ASP A 103 14.20 -1.20 4.13
C ASP A 103 13.29 -2.30 4.72
N CYS A 104 12.15 -2.53 4.09
CA CYS A 104 11.19 -3.56 4.45
C CYS A 104 10.93 -4.48 3.25
N HIS A 105 10.82 -5.79 3.49
CA HIS A 105 10.35 -6.71 2.46
C HIS A 105 8.92 -6.36 2.05
N SER A 106 8.59 -6.55 0.77
CA SER A 106 7.25 -6.30 0.23
C SER A 106 6.55 -7.61 -0.08
N ILE A 107 5.21 -7.57 -0.12
CA ILE A 107 4.43 -8.65 -0.72
C ILE A 107 4.47 -8.45 -2.24
N VAL A 108 5.14 -9.36 -2.95
CA VAL A 108 5.31 -9.29 -4.40
C VAL A 108 4.74 -10.55 -5.04
N ALA A 109 3.62 -10.42 -5.74
CA ALA A 109 2.93 -11.53 -6.39
C ALA A 109 3.57 -11.88 -7.75
N GLY A 110 4.86 -12.25 -7.73
CA GLY A 110 5.63 -12.64 -8.90
C GLY A 110 6.24 -11.47 -9.68
N LYS A 111 6.95 -11.81 -10.77
CA LYS A 111 7.76 -10.85 -11.57
C LYS A 111 6.93 -9.70 -12.16
N GLY A 112 5.75 -10.00 -12.68
CA GLY A 112 4.88 -8.97 -13.28
C GLY A 112 4.40 -7.93 -12.26
N HIS A 113 4.11 -8.35 -11.02
CA HIS A 113 3.77 -7.42 -9.94
C HIS A 113 4.98 -6.57 -9.53
N ALA A 114 6.18 -7.16 -9.45
CA ALA A 114 7.41 -6.39 -9.22
C ALA A 114 7.61 -5.30 -10.29
N ASP A 115 7.42 -5.65 -11.57
CA ASP A 115 7.54 -4.69 -12.69
C ASP A 115 6.51 -3.57 -12.60
N ALA A 116 5.27 -3.85 -12.16
CA ALA A 116 4.24 -2.83 -11.96
C ALA A 116 4.61 -1.85 -10.83
N ILE A 117 5.08 -2.35 -9.69
CA ILE A 117 5.55 -1.50 -8.57
C ILE A 117 6.75 -0.64 -9.02
N ILE A 118 7.71 -1.23 -9.72
CA ILE A 118 8.88 -0.49 -10.25
C ILE A 118 8.44 0.64 -11.20
N ALA A 119 7.50 0.36 -12.11
CA ALA A 119 6.99 1.36 -13.03
C ALA A 119 6.28 2.52 -12.30
N GLU A 120 5.52 2.20 -11.28
CA GLU A 120 4.86 3.20 -10.43
C GLU A 120 5.88 4.08 -9.69
N LEU A 121 6.86 3.50 -9.01
CA LEU A 121 7.91 4.24 -8.30
C LEU A 121 8.75 5.11 -9.25
N ARG A 122 9.05 4.62 -10.45
CA ARG A 122 9.70 5.43 -11.50
C ARG A 122 8.86 6.62 -11.90
N SER A 123 7.53 6.47 -11.99
CA SER A 123 6.64 7.60 -12.28
C SER A 123 6.68 8.67 -11.19
N TYR A 124 6.87 8.29 -9.92
CA TYR A 124 7.03 9.24 -8.82
C TYR A 124 8.35 10.01 -8.93
N ILE A 125 9.44 9.33 -9.32
CA ILE A 125 10.73 9.95 -9.56
C ILE A 125 10.65 10.94 -10.74
N GLU A 126 10.02 10.55 -11.84
CA GLU A 126 9.84 11.39 -13.02
C GLU A 126 9.00 12.65 -12.72
N LYS A 127 7.97 12.51 -11.88
CA LYS A 127 7.14 13.65 -11.44
C LYS A 127 7.82 14.52 -10.39
N GLY A 128 8.87 14.03 -9.73
CA GLY A 128 9.65 14.78 -8.76
C GLY A 128 8.90 15.06 -7.46
N TYR A 129 8.13 14.09 -6.92
CA TYR A 129 7.45 14.27 -5.64
C TYR A 129 8.45 14.54 -4.52
N GLY A 130 8.16 15.54 -3.67
CA GLY A 130 8.97 15.87 -2.50
C GLY A 130 8.70 14.98 -1.29
N LEU A 131 7.57 14.28 -1.28
CA LEU A 131 7.11 13.48 -0.15
C LEU A 131 6.28 12.30 -0.64
N ILE A 132 6.58 11.10 -0.15
CA ILE A 132 5.78 9.89 -0.37
C ILE A 132 5.21 9.46 0.98
N LEU A 133 3.89 9.49 1.10
CA LEU A 133 3.16 9.05 2.29
C LEU A 133 2.72 7.61 2.11
N THR A 134 2.84 6.79 3.15
CA THR A 134 2.42 5.38 3.13
C THR A 134 1.55 5.05 4.34
N SER A 135 0.76 3.97 4.26
CA SER A 135 -0.07 3.52 5.37
C SER A 135 0.71 2.78 6.46
N HIS A 136 1.80 2.10 6.10
CA HIS A 136 2.46 1.13 6.97
C HIS A 136 3.91 1.47 7.27
N TYR A 137 4.37 2.66 6.85
CA TYR A 137 5.74 3.08 7.04
C TYR A 137 5.84 4.58 7.36
N THR A 138 7.02 5.04 7.75
CA THR A 138 7.29 6.48 7.88
C THR A 138 7.23 7.16 6.52
N PRO A 139 6.97 8.48 6.46
CA PRO A 139 7.09 9.23 5.21
C PRO A 139 8.45 9.04 4.56
N GLU A 140 8.46 8.89 3.24
CA GLU A 140 9.63 8.56 2.44
C GLU A 140 9.88 9.62 1.36
N ASP A 141 11.03 9.53 0.68
CA ASP A 141 11.42 10.41 -0.41
C ASP A 141 11.76 9.63 -1.70
N LEU A 142 12.21 10.35 -2.73
CA LEU A 142 12.55 9.73 -4.02
C LEU A 142 13.81 8.85 -3.96
N LYS A 143 14.70 9.06 -2.98
CA LYS A 143 15.84 8.17 -2.76
C LYS A 143 15.39 6.83 -2.18
N ASP A 144 14.40 6.87 -1.29
CA ASP A 144 13.78 5.67 -0.73
C ASP A 144 13.04 4.89 -1.82
N ALA A 145 12.33 5.60 -2.71
CA ALA A 145 11.71 4.99 -3.89
C ALA A 145 12.72 4.30 -4.81
N GLN A 146 13.88 4.93 -5.07
CA GLN A 146 14.96 4.32 -5.86
C GLN A 146 15.54 3.09 -5.14
N THR A 147 15.75 3.16 -3.83
CA THR A 147 16.22 2.02 -3.02
C THR A 147 15.26 0.83 -3.14
N LYS A 148 13.94 1.10 -3.13
CA LYS A 148 12.93 0.06 -3.33
C LYS A 148 12.94 -0.52 -4.74
N ILE A 149 13.13 0.28 -5.77
CA ILE A 149 13.30 -0.19 -7.16
C ILE A 149 14.48 -1.15 -7.25
N ASP A 150 15.65 -0.76 -6.71
CA ASP A 150 16.86 -1.56 -6.74
C ASP A 150 16.68 -2.90 -6.00
N TYR A 151 15.96 -2.86 -4.86
CA TYR A 151 15.58 -4.07 -4.12
C TYR A 151 14.68 -4.99 -4.96
N LEU A 152 13.63 -4.47 -5.61
CA LEU A 152 12.70 -5.27 -6.42
C LEU A 152 13.38 -5.87 -7.66
N ASP A 153 14.26 -5.10 -8.32
CA ASP A 153 15.05 -5.62 -9.43
C ASP A 153 16.00 -6.75 -8.98
N ASN A 154 16.61 -6.61 -7.79
CA ASN A 154 17.46 -7.67 -7.24
C ASN A 154 16.63 -8.88 -6.78
N LEU A 155 15.43 -8.71 -6.22
CA LEU A 155 14.53 -9.84 -5.92
C LEU A 155 14.22 -10.68 -7.16
N LYS A 156 13.90 -10.04 -8.29
CA LYS A 156 13.65 -10.75 -9.56
C LYS A 156 14.87 -11.53 -10.03
N LYS A 157 16.06 -10.94 -9.85
CA LYS A 157 17.34 -11.59 -10.19
C LYS A 157 17.56 -12.82 -9.32
N ILE A 158 17.49 -12.67 -7.99
CA ILE A 158 17.67 -13.78 -7.03
C ILE A 158 16.67 -14.92 -7.35
N ALA A 159 15.40 -14.57 -7.57
CA ALA A 159 14.38 -15.56 -7.92
C ALA A 159 14.68 -16.30 -9.23
N SER A 160 15.40 -15.69 -10.18
CA SER A 160 15.80 -16.34 -11.41
C SER A 160 17.00 -17.29 -11.26
N GLU A 161 17.77 -17.15 -10.19
CA GLU A 161 18.98 -17.92 -9.89
C GLU A 161 18.73 -19.04 -8.85
N CYS A 162 17.60 -18.99 -8.12
CA CYS A 162 17.21 -19.97 -7.11
C CYS A 162 16.29 -21.05 -7.69
N VAL A 163 16.34 -22.25 -7.08
CA VAL A 163 15.56 -23.42 -7.55
C VAL A 163 14.25 -23.59 -6.77
N ASP A 164 14.14 -23.00 -5.58
CA ASP A 164 13.00 -23.10 -4.68
C ASP A 164 12.87 -21.89 -3.74
N ALA A 165 11.74 -21.82 -3.04
CA ALA A 165 11.42 -20.76 -2.11
C ALA A 165 12.41 -20.64 -0.95
N ASP A 166 12.97 -21.75 -0.45
CA ASP A 166 13.87 -21.72 0.68
C ASP A 166 15.26 -21.17 0.31
N SER A 167 15.81 -21.58 -0.84
CA SER A 167 17.06 -21.02 -1.37
C SER A 167 16.91 -19.52 -1.71
N PHE A 168 15.76 -19.14 -2.23
CA PHE A 168 15.43 -17.72 -2.48
C PHE A 168 15.42 -16.91 -1.20
N LYS A 169 14.68 -17.33 -0.17
CA LYS A 169 14.63 -16.64 1.13
C LYS A 169 16.02 -16.54 1.77
N ALA A 170 16.79 -17.62 1.74
CA ALA A 170 18.14 -17.63 2.30
C ALA A 170 19.06 -16.61 1.62
N GLU A 171 19.01 -16.50 0.28
CA GLU A 171 19.85 -15.54 -0.44
C GLU A 171 19.36 -14.11 -0.24
N VAL A 172 18.04 -13.87 -0.17
CA VAL A 172 17.49 -12.54 0.15
C VAL A 172 17.91 -12.11 1.56
N HIS A 173 17.79 -12.97 2.57
CA HIS A 173 18.26 -12.69 3.93
C HIS A 173 19.75 -12.36 4.01
N LYS A 174 20.56 -13.06 3.26
CA LYS A 174 22.00 -12.82 3.19
C LYS A 174 22.33 -11.44 2.62
N GLN A 175 21.58 -10.97 1.62
CA GLN A 175 21.80 -9.68 0.97
C GLN A 175 21.13 -8.52 1.73
N TYR A 176 20.02 -8.77 2.40
CA TYR A 176 19.21 -7.79 3.12
C TYR A 176 18.95 -8.17 4.59
N PRO A 177 20.02 -8.41 5.39
CA PRO A 177 19.87 -8.97 6.74
C PRO A 177 19.18 -8.04 7.73
N ALA A 178 19.12 -6.73 7.43
CA ALA A 178 18.51 -5.71 8.30
C ALA A 178 17.06 -5.38 7.91
N TYR A 179 16.56 -5.92 6.79
CA TYR A 179 15.19 -5.62 6.34
C TYR A 179 14.16 -6.24 7.28
N SER A 180 13.14 -5.45 7.61
CA SER A 180 11.94 -5.91 8.33
C SER A 180 10.96 -6.63 7.40
N GLY A 181 9.82 -7.11 7.92
CA GLY A 181 8.77 -7.70 7.08
C GLY A 181 9.05 -9.12 6.60
N GLN A 182 9.61 -9.98 7.46
CA GLN A 182 9.93 -11.38 7.11
C GLN A 182 8.73 -12.18 6.63
N ASN A 183 7.56 -11.94 7.23
CA ASN A 183 6.29 -12.53 6.80
C ASN A 183 5.91 -12.12 5.36
N TYR A 184 6.29 -10.93 4.91
CA TYR A 184 6.09 -10.49 3.53
C TYR A 184 7.02 -11.20 2.56
N LEU A 185 8.26 -11.46 3.00
CA LEU A 185 9.20 -12.27 2.21
C LEU A 185 8.71 -13.71 2.06
N ASP A 186 8.14 -14.30 3.11
CA ASP A 186 7.56 -15.65 3.05
C ASP A 186 6.41 -15.73 2.02
N MET A 187 5.52 -14.73 2.02
CA MET A 187 4.45 -14.64 1.04
C MET A 187 4.99 -14.46 -0.39
N THR A 188 5.97 -13.56 -0.56
CA THR A 188 6.63 -13.31 -1.85
C THR A 188 7.29 -14.57 -2.39
N ALA A 189 8.01 -15.32 -1.55
CA ALA A 189 8.62 -16.59 -1.95
C ALA A 189 7.58 -17.59 -2.44
N GLY A 190 6.43 -17.69 -1.76
CA GLY A 190 5.30 -18.49 -2.21
C GLY A 190 4.81 -18.13 -3.61
N PHE A 191 4.72 -16.84 -3.95
CA PHE A 191 4.27 -16.38 -5.27
C PHE A 191 5.31 -16.59 -6.40
N PHE A 192 6.59 -16.58 -6.08
CA PHE A 192 7.64 -16.76 -7.09
C PHE A 192 7.89 -18.23 -7.43
N PHE A 193 7.57 -19.16 -6.53
CA PHE A 193 7.86 -20.59 -6.63
C PHE A 193 6.62 -21.50 -6.49
N ALA A 194 5.41 -20.92 -6.72
CA ALA A 194 4.13 -21.65 -6.71
C ALA A 194 3.95 -22.52 -7.97
#